data_8b8a4359a47772c0f62d990917b25dd2
#
_entry.id   8b8a4359a47772c0f62d990917b25dd2
#
_cell.length_a   1.000
_cell.length_b   1.000
_cell.length_c   1.000
_cell.angle_alpha   90.00
_cell.angle_beta   90.00
_cell.angle_gamma   90.00
#
_symmetry.space_group_name_H-M   'P 1'
#
loop_
_entity.id
_entity.type
_entity.pdbx_description
1 polymer ?
#
loop_
_entity_poly.entity_id
_entity_poly.type
_entity_poly.pdbx_seq_one_letter_code
_entity_poly.pdbx_strand_id
1 'polypeptide(L)'
;MEILIIYLIEILIIMIFIMLSALFSGSETAYTTIDEVTLMRLVREKKIKEEDMKYWAKSSSMIPTLLVGNNIVNITASSIATVLAIRIAQALPNFSENIMVTISTATITVLIIIFGEILPKVLMRVNAEKTIPYLLYFMKICHLIFKPITFLMDKITTFIMNYLVPKNLRNPEKRSALASMDDIATIIDMGHKEGIIKESTHELLTGVIDFRSKTVEDIMTPRVD
;
A
#
# COMPACT_ATOMS: atom_id res chain seq x y z
N MET A 1 -19.45 -22.95 -33.57
CA MET A 1 -19.49 -23.27 -32.12
C MET A 1 -18.10 -23.07 -31.47
N GLU A 2 -17.05 -23.64 -32.06
CA GLU A 2 -15.67 -23.53 -31.51
C GLU A 2 -15.14 -22.08 -31.36
N ILE A 3 -15.37 -21.24 -32.37
CA ILE A 3 -14.93 -19.84 -32.36
C ILE A 3 -15.61 -19.04 -31.20
N LEU A 4 -16.89 -19.27 -30.97
CA LEU A 4 -17.64 -18.64 -29.89
C LEU A 4 -17.09 -19.04 -28.52
N ILE A 5 -16.72 -20.30 -28.35
CA ILE A 5 -16.14 -20.85 -27.14
C ILE A 5 -14.79 -20.16 -26.85
N ILE A 6 -13.96 -19.94 -27.87
CA ILE A 6 -12.68 -19.26 -27.74
C ILE A 6 -12.88 -17.80 -27.22
N TYR A 7 -13.82 -17.07 -27.82
CA TYR A 7 -14.14 -15.70 -27.37
C TYR A 7 -14.62 -15.65 -25.92
N LEU A 8 -15.47 -16.59 -25.52
CA LEU A 8 -15.96 -16.69 -24.14
C LEU A 8 -14.83 -17.00 -23.16
N ILE A 9 -13.88 -17.86 -23.53
CA ILE A 9 -12.71 -18.17 -22.71
C ILE A 9 -11.81 -16.92 -22.57
N GLU A 10 -11.55 -16.20 -23.66
CA GLU A 10 -10.73 -14.98 -23.61
C GLU A 10 -11.38 -13.91 -22.72
N ILE A 11 -12.68 -13.70 -22.82
CA ILE A 11 -13.43 -12.78 -21.94
C ILE A 11 -13.36 -13.22 -20.49
N LEU A 12 -13.53 -14.52 -20.21
CA LEU A 12 -13.42 -15.07 -18.86
C LEU A 12 -12.01 -14.84 -18.27
N ILE A 13 -10.98 -15.05 -19.06
CA ILE A 13 -9.59 -14.80 -18.65
C ILE A 13 -9.39 -13.32 -18.34
N ILE A 14 -9.88 -12.42 -19.18
CA ILE A 14 -9.81 -10.96 -18.93
C ILE A 14 -10.49 -10.62 -17.60
N MET A 15 -11.68 -11.16 -17.33
CA MET A 15 -12.38 -10.94 -16.06
C MET A 15 -11.57 -11.44 -14.86
N ILE A 16 -10.92 -12.60 -14.96
CA ILE A 16 -10.04 -13.14 -13.92
C ILE A 16 -8.87 -12.18 -13.67
N PHE A 17 -8.24 -11.64 -14.72
CA PHE A 17 -7.15 -10.68 -14.58
C PHE A 17 -7.60 -9.36 -13.96
N ILE A 18 -8.79 -8.85 -14.29
CA ILE A 18 -9.35 -7.65 -13.61
C ILE A 18 -9.59 -7.94 -12.12
N MET A 19 -10.08 -9.11 -11.76
CA MET A 19 -10.24 -9.51 -10.35
C MET A 19 -8.90 -9.64 -9.63
N LEU A 20 -7.87 -10.18 -10.28
CA LEU A 20 -6.51 -10.22 -9.74
C LEU A 20 -5.93 -8.81 -9.56
N SER A 21 -6.13 -7.90 -10.53
CA SER A 21 -5.78 -6.50 -10.41
C SER A 21 -6.44 -5.85 -9.19
N ALA A 22 -7.73 -6.10 -8.99
CA ALA A 22 -8.47 -5.64 -7.82
C ALA A 22 -7.89 -6.16 -6.49
N LEU A 23 -7.45 -7.42 -6.45
CA LEU A 23 -6.78 -8.00 -5.28
C LEU A 23 -5.43 -7.34 -5.00
N PHE A 24 -4.59 -7.13 -6.04
CA PHE A 24 -3.31 -6.45 -5.89
C PHE A 24 -3.49 -5.01 -5.41
N SER A 25 -4.35 -4.26 -6.07
CA SER A 25 -4.62 -2.85 -5.78
C SER A 25 -5.27 -2.66 -4.39
N GLY A 26 -6.20 -3.54 -4.03
CA GLY A 26 -6.80 -3.57 -2.71
C GLY A 26 -5.79 -3.94 -1.61
N SER A 27 -4.91 -4.92 -1.87
CA SER A 27 -3.86 -5.33 -0.95
C SER A 27 -2.84 -4.21 -0.70
N GLU A 28 -2.46 -3.48 -1.75
CA GLU A 28 -1.59 -2.30 -1.65
C GLU A 28 -2.20 -1.25 -0.73
N THR A 29 -3.46 -0.92 -0.94
CA THR A 29 -4.18 0.07 -0.12
C THR A 29 -4.35 -0.41 1.32
N ALA A 30 -4.73 -1.66 1.55
CA ALA A 30 -4.82 -2.23 2.88
C ALA A 30 -3.47 -2.19 3.62
N TYR A 31 -2.38 -2.51 2.90
CA TYR A 31 -1.03 -2.47 3.45
C TYR A 31 -0.60 -1.06 3.89
N THR A 32 -0.93 -0.04 3.11
CA THR A 32 -0.52 1.34 3.38
C THR A 32 -1.44 2.08 4.36
N THR A 33 -2.67 1.60 4.54
CA THR A 33 -3.67 2.25 5.39
C THR A 33 -3.57 1.81 6.85
N ILE A 34 -3.16 0.55 7.09
CA ILE A 34 -3.11 -0.01 8.46
C ILE A 34 -1.84 0.39 9.18
N ASP A 35 -2.03 0.88 10.39
CA ASP A 35 -0.97 1.20 11.33
C ASP A 35 -0.57 -0.01 12.21
N GLU A 36 0.59 0.09 12.84
CA GLU A 36 1.14 -0.95 13.69
C GLU A 36 0.27 -1.21 14.93
N VAL A 37 -0.41 -0.19 15.45
CA VAL A 37 -1.30 -0.30 16.61
C VAL A 37 -2.51 -1.20 16.30
N THR A 38 -3.09 -1.00 15.11
CA THR A 38 -4.20 -1.86 14.64
C THR A 38 -3.73 -3.29 14.41
N LEU A 39 -2.53 -3.49 13.85
CA LEU A 39 -1.96 -4.85 13.70
C LEU A 39 -1.75 -5.53 15.05
N MET A 40 -1.22 -4.83 16.07
CA MET A 40 -1.08 -5.35 17.43
C MET A 40 -2.42 -5.73 18.03
N ARG A 41 -3.48 -4.94 17.79
CA ARG A 41 -4.84 -5.26 18.22
C ARG A 41 -5.36 -6.52 17.55
N LEU A 42 -5.17 -6.69 16.23
CA LEU A 42 -5.57 -7.90 15.50
C LEU A 42 -4.85 -9.16 16.00
N VAL A 43 -3.59 -9.05 16.40
CA VAL A 43 -2.84 -10.15 17.05
C VAL A 43 -3.47 -10.49 18.42
N ARG A 44 -3.77 -9.47 19.23
CA ARG A 44 -4.41 -9.66 20.56
C ARG A 44 -5.79 -10.31 20.43
N GLU A 45 -6.55 -9.96 19.40
CA GLU A 45 -7.85 -10.57 19.08
C GLU A 45 -7.72 -11.94 18.41
N LYS A 46 -6.51 -12.47 18.23
CA LYS A 46 -6.22 -13.75 17.56
C LYS A 46 -6.71 -13.84 16.10
N LYS A 47 -6.91 -12.71 15.44
CA LYS A 47 -7.30 -12.65 14.01
C LYS A 47 -6.12 -12.87 13.08
N ILE A 48 -4.92 -12.48 13.50
CA ILE A 48 -3.66 -12.72 12.81
C ILE A 48 -2.61 -13.27 13.78
N LYS A 49 -1.58 -13.95 13.26
CA LYS A 49 -0.48 -14.46 14.07
C LYS A 49 0.57 -13.37 14.27
N GLU A 50 1.31 -13.42 15.38
CA GLU A 50 2.43 -12.51 15.65
C GLU A 50 3.52 -12.57 14.56
N GLU A 51 3.75 -13.76 13.99
CA GLU A 51 4.67 -13.95 12.88
C GLU A 51 4.23 -13.17 11.63
N ASP A 52 2.94 -13.12 11.37
CA ASP A 52 2.35 -12.40 10.24
C ASP A 52 2.50 -10.89 10.42
N MET A 53 2.31 -10.39 11.63
CA MET A 53 2.56 -8.99 11.98
C MET A 53 4.04 -8.63 11.79
N LYS A 54 4.96 -9.45 12.28
CA LYS A 54 6.41 -9.24 12.11
C LYS A 54 6.81 -9.28 10.64
N TYR A 55 6.18 -10.15 9.86
CA TYR A 55 6.41 -10.22 8.41
C TYR A 55 5.94 -8.94 7.72
N TRP A 56 4.76 -8.42 8.11
CA TRP A 56 4.22 -7.16 7.60
C TRP A 56 5.16 -5.98 7.89
N ALA A 57 5.56 -5.81 9.16
CA ALA A 57 6.39 -4.70 9.59
C ALA A 57 7.81 -4.69 8.98
N LYS A 58 8.37 -5.87 8.69
CA LYS A 58 9.74 -6.02 8.16
C LYS A 58 9.85 -6.00 6.63
N SER A 59 8.75 -6.11 5.92
CA SER A 59 8.77 -6.31 4.47
C SER A 59 8.81 -5.00 3.69
N SER A 60 9.98 -4.35 3.63
CA SER A 60 10.20 -3.17 2.78
C SER A 60 9.91 -3.41 1.29
N SER A 61 9.97 -4.67 0.84
CA SER A 61 9.71 -5.07 -0.54
C SER A 61 8.25 -5.42 -0.84
N MET A 62 7.33 -5.32 0.15
CA MET A 62 5.93 -5.69 -0.06
C MET A 62 5.22 -4.76 -1.06
N ILE A 63 5.35 -3.45 -0.91
CA ILE A 63 4.76 -2.47 -1.84
C ILE A 63 5.29 -2.69 -3.27
N PRO A 64 6.62 -2.74 -3.52
CA PRO A 64 7.15 -3.09 -4.82
C PRO A 64 6.60 -4.40 -5.39
N THR A 65 6.44 -5.43 -4.55
CA THR A 65 5.87 -6.72 -4.96
C THR A 65 4.44 -6.56 -5.51
N LEU A 66 3.59 -5.86 -4.76
CA LEU A 66 2.19 -5.65 -5.14
C LEU A 66 2.06 -4.78 -6.40
N LEU A 67 2.88 -3.73 -6.53
CA LEU A 67 2.93 -2.87 -7.71
C LEU A 67 3.36 -3.64 -8.96
N VAL A 68 4.41 -4.45 -8.87
CA VAL A 68 4.88 -5.30 -9.98
C VAL A 68 3.81 -6.29 -10.39
N GLY A 69 3.20 -6.98 -9.41
CA GLY A 69 2.12 -7.92 -9.66
C GLY A 69 0.92 -7.28 -10.35
N ASN A 70 0.47 -6.13 -9.86
CA ASN A 70 -0.63 -5.37 -10.45
C ASN A 70 -0.33 -4.96 -11.90
N ASN A 71 0.87 -4.43 -12.17
CA ASN A 71 1.26 -4.04 -13.51
C ASN A 71 1.31 -5.22 -14.49
N ILE A 72 1.89 -6.36 -14.07
CA ILE A 72 1.92 -7.58 -14.91
C ILE A 72 0.50 -8.02 -15.26
N VAL A 73 -0.40 -8.06 -14.29
CA VAL A 73 -1.80 -8.46 -14.47
C VAL A 73 -2.51 -7.51 -15.44
N ASN A 74 -2.35 -6.19 -15.28
CA ASN A 74 -2.99 -5.18 -16.11
C ASN A 74 -2.49 -5.22 -17.57
N ILE A 75 -1.17 -5.36 -17.75
CA ILE A 75 -0.57 -5.48 -19.10
C ILE A 75 -1.06 -6.78 -19.75
N THR A 76 -1.13 -7.88 -19.03
CA THR A 76 -1.61 -9.16 -19.56
C THR A 76 -3.08 -9.07 -19.96
N ALA A 77 -3.94 -8.49 -19.12
CA ALA A 77 -5.36 -8.27 -19.44
C ALA A 77 -5.53 -7.45 -20.72
N SER A 78 -4.80 -6.34 -20.82
CA SER A 78 -4.83 -5.44 -21.99
C SER A 78 -4.32 -6.15 -23.25
N SER A 79 -3.27 -6.97 -23.14
CA SER A 79 -2.73 -7.74 -24.28
C SER A 79 -3.73 -8.77 -24.81
N ILE A 80 -4.40 -9.49 -23.91
CA ILE A 80 -5.44 -10.48 -24.28
C ILE A 80 -6.62 -9.77 -24.93
N ALA A 81 -7.05 -8.62 -24.39
CA ALA A 81 -8.13 -7.83 -24.98
C ALA A 81 -7.79 -7.32 -26.38
N THR A 82 -6.53 -6.97 -26.62
CA THR A 82 -6.05 -6.58 -27.96
C THR A 82 -6.12 -7.74 -28.95
N VAL A 83 -5.68 -8.93 -28.55
CA VAL A 83 -5.78 -10.15 -29.40
C VAL A 83 -7.23 -10.47 -29.71
N LEU A 84 -8.12 -10.39 -28.72
CA LEU A 84 -9.57 -10.60 -28.89
C LEU A 84 -10.14 -9.58 -29.90
N ALA A 85 -9.75 -8.30 -29.82
CA ALA A 85 -10.20 -7.25 -30.73
C ALA A 85 -9.78 -7.51 -32.18
N ILE A 86 -8.52 -7.94 -32.40
CA ILE A 86 -8.01 -8.31 -33.73
C ILE A 86 -8.82 -9.48 -34.32
N ARG A 87 -9.08 -10.51 -33.55
CA ARG A 87 -9.87 -11.67 -33.98
C ARG A 87 -11.31 -11.29 -34.36
N ILE A 88 -11.94 -10.41 -33.56
CA ILE A 88 -13.30 -9.91 -33.85
C ILE A 88 -13.26 -9.07 -35.14
N ALA A 89 -12.28 -8.21 -35.34
CA ALA A 89 -12.14 -7.40 -36.54
C ALA A 89 -11.98 -8.27 -37.81
N GLN A 90 -11.18 -9.33 -37.72
CA GLN A 90 -11.00 -10.27 -38.84
C GLN A 90 -12.27 -11.07 -39.17
N ALA A 91 -13.14 -11.28 -38.18
CA ALA A 91 -14.43 -11.94 -38.40
C ALA A 91 -15.51 -11.00 -38.97
N LEU A 92 -15.29 -9.67 -38.90
CA LEU A 92 -16.26 -8.66 -39.34
C LEU A 92 -15.65 -7.78 -40.47
N PRO A 93 -15.88 -8.12 -41.76
CA PRO A 93 -15.16 -7.51 -42.88
C PRO A 93 -15.43 -6.00 -43.07
N ASN A 94 -16.42 -5.45 -42.40
CA ASN A 94 -16.76 -4.02 -42.46
C ASN A 94 -16.06 -3.16 -41.40
N PHE A 95 -15.28 -3.75 -40.50
CA PHE A 95 -14.60 -3.02 -39.42
C PHE A 95 -13.08 -2.99 -39.64
N SER A 96 -12.50 -1.81 -39.52
CA SER A 96 -11.06 -1.66 -39.54
C SER A 96 -10.44 -2.25 -38.25
N GLU A 97 -9.42 -3.09 -38.41
CA GLU A 97 -8.66 -3.67 -37.29
C GLU A 97 -8.13 -2.60 -36.33
N ASN A 98 -7.59 -1.50 -36.86
CA ASN A 98 -7.08 -0.39 -36.04
C ASN A 98 -8.15 0.26 -35.16
N ILE A 99 -9.38 0.41 -35.69
CA ILE A 99 -10.50 0.99 -34.94
C ILE A 99 -10.91 0.04 -33.83
N MET A 100 -11.03 -1.26 -34.11
CA MET A 100 -11.41 -2.27 -33.12
C MET A 100 -10.38 -2.39 -31.99
N VAL A 101 -9.09 -2.39 -32.31
CA VAL A 101 -8.00 -2.37 -31.32
C VAL A 101 -8.05 -1.12 -30.45
N THR A 102 -8.27 0.06 -31.06
CA THR A 102 -8.35 1.31 -30.31
C THR A 102 -9.53 1.33 -29.34
N ILE A 103 -10.72 0.93 -29.81
CA ILE A 103 -11.93 0.84 -28.97
C ILE A 103 -11.73 -0.17 -27.84
N SER A 104 -11.19 -1.35 -28.15
CA SER A 104 -10.93 -2.40 -27.16
C SER A 104 -9.94 -1.93 -26.09
N THR A 105 -8.83 -1.32 -26.51
CA THR A 105 -7.82 -0.78 -25.58
C THR A 105 -8.41 0.29 -24.67
N ALA A 106 -9.19 1.22 -25.23
CA ALA A 106 -9.87 2.23 -24.43
C ALA A 106 -10.85 1.62 -23.43
N THR A 107 -11.66 0.66 -23.90
CA THR A 107 -12.66 0.00 -23.06
C THR A 107 -12.00 -0.77 -21.91
N ILE A 108 -10.99 -1.62 -22.23
CA ILE A 108 -10.32 -2.41 -21.18
C ILE A 108 -9.58 -1.53 -20.20
N THR A 109 -8.97 -0.44 -20.65
CA THR A 109 -8.30 0.53 -19.78
C THR A 109 -9.29 1.13 -18.77
N VAL A 110 -10.47 1.56 -19.22
CA VAL A 110 -11.52 2.09 -18.34
C VAL A 110 -11.98 1.02 -17.34
N LEU A 111 -12.18 -0.21 -17.79
CA LEU A 111 -12.59 -1.32 -16.91
C LEU A 111 -11.53 -1.64 -15.86
N ILE A 112 -10.25 -1.70 -16.23
CA ILE A 112 -9.14 -1.92 -15.31
C ILE A 112 -9.07 -0.78 -14.29
N ILE A 113 -9.12 0.47 -14.73
CA ILE A 113 -9.05 1.64 -13.83
C ILE A 113 -10.20 1.61 -12.83
N ILE A 114 -11.44 1.38 -13.28
CA ILE A 114 -12.60 1.43 -12.38
C ILE A 114 -12.63 0.19 -11.47
N PHE A 115 -12.62 -1.01 -12.04
CA PHE A 115 -12.87 -2.27 -11.30
C PHE A 115 -11.58 -2.91 -10.76
N GLY A 116 -10.46 -2.71 -11.43
CA GLY A 116 -9.15 -3.24 -11.01
C GLY A 116 -8.39 -2.32 -10.06
N GLU A 117 -8.67 -1.01 -10.06
CA GLU A 117 -7.86 -0.07 -9.29
C GLU A 117 -8.67 0.83 -8.36
N ILE A 118 -9.55 1.73 -8.88
CA ILE A 118 -10.21 2.75 -8.06
C ILE A 118 -11.15 2.13 -7.04
N LEU A 119 -12.09 1.31 -7.52
CA LEU A 119 -13.11 0.70 -6.65
C LEU A 119 -12.50 -0.16 -5.54
N PRO A 120 -11.54 -1.07 -5.80
CA PRO A 120 -10.88 -1.85 -4.76
C PRO A 120 -10.13 -0.97 -3.75
N LYS A 121 -9.42 0.07 -4.20
CA LYS A 121 -8.72 1.01 -3.31
C LYS A 121 -9.67 1.72 -2.36
N VAL A 122 -10.81 2.21 -2.87
CA VAL A 122 -11.82 2.87 -2.03
C VAL A 122 -12.42 1.90 -1.01
N LEU A 123 -12.80 0.70 -1.45
CA LEU A 123 -13.38 -0.32 -0.56
C LEU A 123 -12.40 -0.78 0.52
N MET A 124 -11.12 -0.97 0.17
CA MET A 124 -10.11 -1.42 1.12
C MET A 124 -9.70 -0.34 2.10
N ARG A 125 -9.72 0.94 1.72
CA ARG A 125 -9.47 2.05 2.65
C ARG A 125 -10.44 2.04 3.83
N VAL A 126 -11.70 1.70 3.60
CA VAL A 126 -12.74 1.67 4.63
C VAL A 126 -12.74 0.33 5.40
N ASN A 127 -12.40 -0.77 4.74
CA ASN A 127 -12.53 -2.12 5.29
C ASN A 127 -11.19 -2.82 5.54
N ALA A 128 -10.07 -2.10 5.54
CA ALA A 128 -8.73 -2.67 5.64
C ALA A 128 -8.59 -3.63 6.81
N GLU A 129 -9.02 -3.23 8.00
CA GLU A 129 -8.92 -4.04 9.21
C GLU A 129 -9.62 -5.40 9.12
N LYS A 130 -10.79 -5.46 8.46
CA LYS A 130 -11.55 -6.70 8.32
C LYS A 130 -10.97 -7.63 7.26
N THR A 131 -10.33 -7.07 6.24
CA THR A 131 -9.84 -7.82 5.07
C THR A 131 -8.40 -8.30 5.21
N ILE A 132 -7.60 -7.65 6.04
CA ILE A 132 -6.18 -7.99 6.25
C ILE A 132 -5.92 -9.46 6.55
N PRO A 133 -6.64 -10.16 7.45
CA PRO A 133 -6.36 -11.55 7.73
C PRO A 133 -6.37 -12.45 6.48
N TYR A 134 -7.22 -12.12 5.50
CA TYR A 134 -7.34 -12.84 4.23
C TYR A 134 -6.27 -12.40 3.22
N LEU A 135 -6.01 -11.09 3.15
CA LEU A 135 -5.03 -10.52 2.23
C LEU A 135 -3.59 -10.89 2.59
N LEU A 136 -3.26 -11.09 3.86
CA LEU A 136 -1.93 -11.51 4.31
C LEU A 136 -1.46 -12.80 3.62
N TYR A 137 -2.35 -13.78 3.48
CA TYR A 137 -2.02 -15.03 2.80
C TYR A 137 -1.70 -14.80 1.32
N PHE A 138 -2.55 -14.05 0.63
CA PHE A 138 -2.32 -13.66 -0.76
C PHE A 138 -1.00 -12.90 -0.93
N MET A 139 -0.74 -11.92 -0.07
CA MET A 139 0.48 -11.10 -0.10
C MET A 139 1.75 -11.93 0.09
N LYS A 140 1.72 -12.93 0.99
CA LYS A 140 2.85 -13.85 1.20
C LYS A 140 3.15 -14.68 -0.04
N ILE A 141 2.12 -15.20 -0.70
CA ILE A 141 2.28 -15.96 -1.95
C ILE A 141 2.88 -15.05 -3.03
N CYS A 142 2.34 -13.85 -3.20
CA CYS A 142 2.84 -12.89 -4.17
C CYS A 142 4.30 -12.53 -3.90
N HIS A 143 4.65 -12.26 -2.63
CA HIS A 143 6.03 -11.96 -2.25
C HIS A 143 6.99 -13.12 -2.58
N LEU A 144 6.57 -14.37 -2.36
CA LEU A 144 7.37 -15.54 -2.72
C LEU A 144 7.58 -15.65 -4.23
N ILE A 145 6.53 -15.45 -5.02
CA ILE A 145 6.58 -15.55 -6.49
C ILE A 145 7.43 -14.41 -7.08
N PHE A 146 7.23 -13.19 -6.62
CA PHE A 146 7.92 -12.01 -7.17
C PHE A 146 9.27 -11.71 -6.50
N LYS A 147 9.69 -12.50 -5.52
CA LYS A 147 10.97 -12.34 -4.82
C LYS A 147 12.19 -12.13 -5.74
N PRO A 148 12.38 -12.87 -6.86
CA PRO A 148 13.52 -12.64 -7.74
C PRO A 148 13.48 -11.25 -8.39
N ILE A 149 12.30 -10.76 -8.75
CA ILE A 149 12.10 -9.43 -9.39
C ILE A 149 12.32 -8.33 -8.36
N THR A 150 11.71 -8.46 -7.18
CA THR A 150 11.85 -7.45 -6.10
C THR A 150 13.29 -7.37 -5.61
N PHE A 151 14.01 -8.48 -5.51
CA PHE A 151 15.43 -8.49 -5.18
C PHE A 151 16.28 -7.69 -6.18
N LEU A 152 15.97 -7.81 -7.48
CA LEU A 152 16.65 -7.01 -8.51
C LEU A 152 16.32 -5.52 -8.35
N MET A 153 15.05 -5.19 -8.10
CA MET A 153 14.61 -3.81 -7.87
C MET A 153 15.26 -3.21 -6.62
N ASP A 154 15.35 -3.97 -5.52
CA ASP A 154 16.01 -3.51 -4.29
C ASP A 154 17.51 -3.22 -4.54
N LYS A 155 18.20 -4.05 -5.32
CA LYS A 155 19.59 -3.77 -5.73
C LYS A 155 19.72 -2.49 -6.56
N ILE A 156 18.85 -2.31 -7.55
CA ILE A 156 18.84 -1.11 -8.39
C ILE A 156 18.54 0.13 -7.53
N THR A 157 17.52 0.07 -6.69
CA THR A 157 17.16 1.17 -5.79
C THR A 157 18.30 1.51 -4.83
N THR A 158 18.93 0.50 -4.22
CA THR A 158 20.07 0.70 -3.33
C THR A 158 21.26 1.31 -4.07
N PHE A 159 21.53 0.88 -5.30
CA PHE A 159 22.58 1.47 -6.14
C PHE A 159 22.30 2.94 -6.43
N ILE A 160 21.08 3.26 -6.87
CA ILE A 160 20.64 4.63 -7.16
C ILE A 160 20.72 5.51 -5.91
N MET A 161 20.21 5.02 -4.78
CA MET A 161 20.26 5.73 -3.49
C MET A 161 21.70 5.97 -3.05
N ASN A 162 22.59 5.00 -3.28
CA ASN A 162 24.00 5.15 -2.95
C ASN A 162 24.74 6.16 -3.83
N TYR A 163 24.28 6.36 -5.05
CA TYR A 163 24.90 7.27 -5.99
C TYR A 163 24.32 8.69 -5.90
N LEU A 164 22.99 8.83 -5.74
CA LEU A 164 22.27 10.10 -5.81
C LEU A 164 22.04 10.76 -4.44
N VAL A 165 21.98 9.98 -3.34
CA VAL A 165 21.63 10.52 -2.03
C VAL A 165 22.88 10.73 -1.17
N PRO A 166 23.15 11.97 -0.72
CA PRO A 166 24.27 12.26 0.16
C PRO A 166 24.22 11.44 1.46
N LYS A 167 25.39 11.04 1.97
CA LYS A 167 25.52 10.17 3.17
C LYS A 167 24.78 10.72 4.40
N ASN A 168 24.65 12.03 4.53
CA ASN A 168 23.99 12.69 5.66
C ASN A 168 22.46 12.47 5.68
N LEU A 169 21.85 12.10 4.56
CA LEU A 169 20.40 11.87 4.43
C LEU A 169 20.03 10.39 4.45
N ARG A 170 21.03 9.50 4.49
CA ARG A 170 20.84 8.03 4.39
C ARG A 170 20.46 7.33 5.71
N ASN A 171 20.66 8.00 6.87
CA ASN A 171 20.37 7.41 8.18
C ASN A 171 19.00 7.85 8.71
N PRO A 172 17.93 7.07 8.48
CA PRO A 172 16.61 7.36 9.06
C PRO A 172 16.61 7.21 10.60
N GLU A 173 17.50 6.37 11.16
CA GLU A 173 17.56 6.12 12.61
C GLU A 173 17.94 7.35 13.43
N LYS A 174 18.75 8.28 12.89
CA LYS A 174 19.09 9.53 13.61
C LYS A 174 17.96 10.57 13.56
N ARG A 175 17.05 10.50 12.59
CA ARG A 175 15.83 11.34 12.55
C ARG A 175 14.78 10.86 13.53
N SER A 176 14.68 9.55 13.73
CA SER A 176 13.66 8.90 14.55
C SER A 176 13.76 9.24 16.04
N ALA A 177 14.97 9.43 16.57
CA ALA A 177 15.17 9.69 17.99
C ALA A 177 14.91 11.16 18.43
N LEU A 178 15.07 12.12 17.51
CA LEU A 178 14.78 13.54 17.77
C LEU A 178 13.34 13.93 17.39
N ALA A 179 12.77 13.25 16.38
CA ALA A 179 11.37 13.40 15.99
C ALA A 179 10.40 12.84 17.06
N SER A 180 10.83 11.90 17.89
CA SER A 180 9.92 11.15 18.76
C SER A 180 9.24 11.98 19.86
N MET A 181 9.82 13.07 20.37
CA MET A 181 9.19 13.88 21.42
C MET A 181 8.23 14.93 20.86
N ASP A 182 8.60 15.59 19.79
CA ASP A 182 7.71 16.50 19.07
C ASP A 182 6.52 15.76 18.46
N ASP A 183 6.73 14.51 18.00
CA ASP A 183 5.66 13.65 17.53
C ASP A 183 4.70 13.26 18.66
N ILE A 184 5.22 12.93 19.87
CA ILE A 184 4.40 12.62 21.04
C ILE A 184 3.57 13.85 21.46
N ALA A 185 4.19 15.02 21.53
CA ALA A 185 3.49 16.27 21.84
C ALA A 185 2.37 16.54 20.83
N THR A 186 2.66 16.36 19.54
CA THR A 186 1.68 16.52 18.46
C THR A 186 0.49 15.54 18.59
N ILE A 187 0.75 14.27 18.94
CA ILE A 187 -0.31 13.25 19.15
C ILE A 187 -1.18 13.62 20.35
N ILE A 188 -0.59 14.15 21.44
CA ILE A 188 -1.32 14.59 22.61
C ILE A 188 -2.23 15.78 22.27
N ASP A 189 -1.72 16.75 21.51
CA ASP A 189 -2.47 17.91 21.04
C ASP A 189 -3.63 17.51 20.11
N MET A 190 -3.38 16.56 19.19
CA MET A 190 -4.43 16.03 18.32
C MET A 190 -5.52 15.30 19.13
N GLY A 191 -5.12 14.46 20.08
CA GLY A 191 -6.07 13.74 20.95
C GLY A 191 -6.93 14.71 21.81
N HIS A 192 -6.37 15.84 22.22
CA HIS A 192 -7.12 16.90 22.89
C HIS A 192 -8.11 17.60 21.95
N LYS A 193 -7.66 18.00 20.76
CA LYS A 193 -8.53 18.64 19.74
C LYS A 193 -9.69 17.73 19.29
N GLU A 194 -9.49 16.43 19.26
CA GLU A 194 -10.52 15.44 18.96
C GLU A 194 -11.42 15.11 20.15
N GLY A 195 -11.18 15.70 21.33
CA GLY A 195 -11.95 15.47 22.55
C GLY A 195 -11.72 14.12 23.23
N ILE A 196 -10.71 13.36 22.78
CA ILE A 196 -10.31 12.07 23.37
C ILE A 196 -9.57 12.30 24.70
N ILE A 197 -8.76 13.36 24.77
CA ILE A 197 -7.99 13.77 25.94
C ILE A 197 -8.65 14.99 26.56
N LYS A 198 -8.96 14.91 27.87
CA LYS A 198 -9.50 16.04 28.62
C LYS A 198 -8.42 17.12 28.84
N GLU A 199 -8.83 18.40 28.99
CA GLU A 199 -7.95 19.54 29.24
C GLU A 199 -6.96 19.27 30.38
N SER A 200 -7.42 18.85 31.54
CA SER A 200 -6.57 18.57 32.69
C SER A 200 -5.52 17.47 32.44
N THR A 201 -5.85 16.49 31.58
CA THR A 201 -4.92 15.42 31.21
C THR A 201 -3.92 15.93 30.18
N HIS A 202 -4.35 16.79 29.25
CA HIS A 202 -3.48 17.44 28.27
C HIS A 202 -2.43 18.31 28.96
N GLU A 203 -2.83 19.18 29.92
CA GLU A 203 -1.91 20.00 30.69
C GLU A 203 -0.87 19.18 31.45
N LEU A 204 -1.29 18.07 32.08
CA LEU A 204 -0.38 17.18 32.79
C LEU A 204 0.63 16.52 31.84
N LEU A 205 0.18 16.02 30.70
CA LEU A 205 1.07 15.36 29.71
C LEU A 205 2.07 16.35 29.09
N THR A 206 1.62 17.55 28.75
CA THR A 206 2.48 18.62 28.24
C THR A 206 3.48 19.05 29.30
N GLY A 207 3.02 19.21 30.56
CA GLY A 207 3.92 19.54 31.69
C GLY A 207 5.00 18.49 31.93
N VAL A 208 4.71 17.20 31.75
CA VAL A 208 5.72 16.12 31.86
C VAL A 208 6.76 16.21 30.72
N ILE A 209 6.32 16.52 29.49
CA ILE A 209 7.22 16.69 28.36
C ILE A 209 8.16 17.88 28.61
N ASP A 210 7.61 19.01 29.04
CA ASP A 210 8.36 20.23 29.31
C ASP A 210 9.32 20.06 30.48
N PHE A 211 8.94 19.27 31.49
CA PHE A 211 9.77 19.00 32.66
C PHE A 211 11.13 18.39 32.31
N ARG A 212 11.17 17.57 31.24
CA ARG A 212 12.41 16.94 30.78
C ARG A 212 13.49 17.98 30.34
N SER A 213 13.07 19.11 29.82
CA SER A 213 13.96 20.18 29.35
C SER A 213 14.39 21.15 30.45
N LYS A 214 13.70 21.13 31.61
CA LYS A 214 14.01 22.01 32.71
C LYS A 214 15.25 21.59 33.47
N THR A 215 16.09 22.58 33.75
CA THR A 215 17.29 22.44 34.60
C THR A 215 16.97 22.86 36.02
N VAL A 216 17.87 22.51 36.98
CA VAL A 216 17.75 22.97 38.37
C VAL A 216 17.78 24.49 38.42
N GLU A 217 18.52 25.14 37.53
CA GLU A 217 18.63 26.61 37.43
C GLU A 217 17.27 27.27 37.13
N ASP A 218 16.40 26.60 36.35
CA ASP A 218 15.09 27.14 35.99
C ASP A 218 14.07 27.12 37.16
N ILE A 219 14.33 26.33 38.19
CA ILE A 219 13.41 26.13 39.34
C ILE A 219 14.01 26.53 40.69
N MET A 220 15.32 26.79 40.74
CA MET A 220 15.97 27.21 42.00
C MET A 220 15.64 28.65 42.34
N THR A 221 15.57 28.96 43.62
CA THR A 221 15.58 30.35 44.12
C THR A 221 17.00 30.90 44.05
N PRO A 222 17.26 31.96 43.28
CA PRO A 222 18.61 32.56 43.23
C PRO A 222 19.05 33.01 44.63
N ARG A 223 20.31 32.76 44.95
CA ARG A 223 20.87 33.26 46.18
C ARG A 223 20.98 34.80 46.07
N VAL A 224 20.23 35.49 46.89
CA VAL A 224 20.34 36.96 47.00
C VAL A 224 21.54 37.24 47.92
N ASP A 225 22.50 38.02 47.44
CA ASP A 225 23.63 38.51 48.27
C ASP A 225 23.17 39.49 49.28
#